data_b5f3280926375a921ee9b8c5d3ec5413
#
_entry.id   b5f3280926375a921ee9b8c5d3ec5413
#
_cell.length_a   1.000
_cell.length_b   1.000
_cell.length_c   1.000
_cell.angle_alpha   90.00
_cell.angle_beta   90.00
_cell.angle_gamma   90.00
#
_symmetry.space_group_name_H-M   'P 1'
#
loop_
_entity.id
_entity.type
_entity.pdbx_description
1 polymer ?
#
loop_
_entity_poly.entity_id
_entity_poly.type
_entity_poly.pdbx_seq_one_letter_code
_entity_poly.pdbx_strand_id
1 'polypeptide(L)'
;MAEESGDASAALAALIAVAHADPASVGVRGRMLEQALIVGDQRRATEAAQLLWQAGEQRFDARMVLLVDAVQRGDWADARSLVQVDGAKTGLDLTGRLISPVVLAWIDVAARERDPARHLVRFGRIGDDQTPLWIGATILLLAGDRNAAVGQAETLNLNHRTSRVVAARLAATFAKRGDGAAASALATRLAGAPGDGLVARLSIPPVADARQGIGHWLALLGDGFARTPGGSNELSLLFTRAGQWLDPADPFGQIALAEALVQAKQVDGALAVLERGAAGAGAGNPFALRRAELLAERGEVDHAVAVAMPASGVLPTDRAWLTRFADVARRAKDPAVGEAVFDRLLALINDGEDDGELRAALFIAKADIRIKQGRWAEARPLLEAALAAGPNDPGTLNFVGYSALERRENIPLALARVEAAWLGDPANAAITDSLGWAYVVTGDVARGVPLLERAARGEPANAVINEHLGDAYWKSGRFIEARYSWRAAALVADDAMAGRLAAKLAGGLTEATLAP
;
A
#
# COMPACT_ATOMS: atom_id res chain seq x y z
N MET A 1 10.80 -16.57 -20.81
CA MET A 1 12.03 -15.83 -20.37
C MET A 1 11.73 -14.35 -20.03
N ALA A 2 11.34 -13.46 -20.99
CA ALA A 2 11.05 -12.05 -20.65
C ALA A 2 9.85 -11.88 -19.72
N GLU A 3 8.79 -12.67 -19.88
CA GLU A 3 7.65 -12.70 -18.96
C GLU A 3 8.03 -13.27 -17.58
N GLU A 4 8.89 -14.26 -17.54
CA GLU A 4 9.39 -14.86 -16.28
C GLU A 4 10.36 -13.94 -15.54
N SER A 5 11.08 -13.07 -16.25
CA SER A 5 11.96 -12.05 -15.65
C SER A 5 11.19 -10.83 -15.12
N GLY A 6 9.88 -10.72 -15.40
CA GLY A 6 9.05 -9.57 -15.01
C GLY A 6 9.26 -8.33 -15.88
N ASP A 7 10.05 -8.40 -16.96
CA ASP A 7 10.23 -7.29 -17.91
C ASP A 7 9.08 -7.27 -18.94
N ALA A 8 8.01 -6.58 -18.56
CA ALA A 8 6.81 -6.46 -19.39
C ALA A 8 7.08 -5.74 -20.73
N SER A 9 8.05 -4.82 -20.78
CA SER A 9 8.39 -4.10 -22.02
C SER A 9 9.10 -5.01 -23.00
N ALA A 10 10.08 -5.81 -22.55
CA ALA A 10 10.75 -6.80 -23.37
C ALA A 10 9.78 -7.91 -23.80
N ALA A 11 8.87 -8.33 -22.91
CA ALA A 11 7.83 -9.30 -23.22
C ALA A 11 6.90 -8.80 -24.33
N LEU A 12 6.43 -7.55 -24.24
CA LEU A 12 5.60 -6.93 -25.26
C LEU A 12 6.33 -6.85 -26.61
N ALA A 13 7.59 -6.43 -26.63
CA ALA A 13 8.40 -6.36 -27.84
C ALA A 13 8.56 -7.72 -28.51
N ALA A 14 8.82 -8.78 -27.73
CA ALA A 14 8.90 -10.15 -28.24
C ALA A 14 7.57 -10.64 -28.82
N LEU A 15 6.44 -10.36 -28.15
CA LEU A 15 5.10 -10.73 -28.63
C LEU A 15 4.74 -10.01 -29.92
N ILE A 16 5.12 -8.74 -30.09
CA ILE A 16 4.95 -8.00 -31.34
C ILE A 16 5.70 -8.68 -32.48
N ALA A 17 6.96 -9.11 -32.25
CA ALA A 17 7.73 -9.81 -33.28
C ALA A 17 7.06 -11.16 -33.67
N VAL A 18 6.56 -11.91 -32.71
CA VAL A 18 5.82 -13.17 -32.96
C VAL A 18 4.51 -12.91 -33.72
N ALA A 19 3.76 -11.85 -33.34
CA ALA A 19 2.53 -11.48 -34.02
C ALA A 19 2.74 -11.07 -35.50
N HIS A 20 3.89 -10.50 -35.84
CA HIS A 20 4.27 -10.23 -37.22
C HIS A 20 4.52 -11.53 -37.99
N ALA A 21 5.10 -12.55 -37.35
CA ALA A 21 5.37 -13.86 -38.01
C ALA A 21 4.11 -14.72 -38.11
N ASP A 22 3.19 -14.66 -37.15
CA ASP A 22 1.90 -15.36 -37.15
C ASP A 22 0.75 -14.40 -36.79
N PRO A 23 0.27 -13.63 -37.77
CA PRO A 23 -0.80 -12.65 -37.53
C PRO A 23 -2.16 -13.25 -37.15
N ALA A 24 -2.36 -14.55 -37.35
CA ALA A 24 -3.62 -15.23 -37.07
C ALA A 24 -3.71 -15.74 -35.62
N SER A 25 -2.60 -15.79 -34.88
CA SER A 25 -2.57 -16.37 -33.55
C SER A 25 -3.34 -15.54 -32.52
N VAL A 26 -4.52 -16.00 -32.14
CA VAL A 26 -5.39 -15.40 -31.13
C VAL A 26 -4.69 -15.36 -29.76
N GLY A 27 -3.98 -16.43 -29.38
CA GLY A 27 -3.27 -16.54 -28.13
C GLY A 27 -2.16 -15.47 -27.98
N VAL A 28 -1.41 -15.20 -29.05
CA VAL A 28 -0.39 -14.14 -29.06
C VAL A 28 -1.02 -12.76 -28.87
N ARG A 29 -2.14 -12.50 -29.54
CA ARG A 29 -2.88 -11.22 -29.41
C ARG A 29 -3.42 -11.00 -28.01
N GLY A 30 -3.94 -12.06 -27.36
CA GLY A 30 -4.38 -11.98 -25.95
C GLY A 30 -3.24 -11.59 -25.02
N ARG A 31 -2.08 -12.24 -25.16
CA ARG A 31 -0.89 -11.91 -24.35
C ARG A 31 -0.32 -10.51 -24.67
N MET A 32 -0.39 -10.07 -25.94
CA MET A 32 -0.02 -8.69 -26.31
C MET A 32 -0.91 -7.67 -25.60
N LEU A 33 -2.22 -7.91 -25.53
CA LEU A 33 -3.15 -7.06 -24.83
C LEU A 33 -2.79 -6.96 -23.33
N GLU A 34 -2.55 -8.09 -22.69
CA GLU A 34 -2.16 -8.17 -21.28
C GLU A 34 -0.85 -7.39 -21.00
N GLN A 35 0.19 -7.63 -21.80
CA GLN A 35 1.45 -6.92 -21.64
C GLN A 35 1.34 -5.42 -21.97
N ALA A 36 0.54 -5.05 -22.95
CA ALA A 36 0.30 -3.64 -23.29
C ALA A 36 -0.45 -2.91 -22.16
N LEU A 37 -1.37 -3.56 -21.45
CA LEU A 37 -2.03 -3.04 -20.26
C LEU A 37 -1.03 -2.82 -19.10
N ILE A 38 -0.11 -3.75 -18.88
CA ILE A 38 0.93 -3.64 -17.87
C ILE A 38 1.84 -2.43 -18.17
N VAL A 39 2.39 -2.37 -19.37
CA VAL A 39 3.31 -1.30 -19.79
C VAL A 39 2.60 0.05 -19.91
N GLY A 40 1.29 0.03 -20.24
CA GLY A 40 0.49 1.24 -20.48
C GLY A 40 0.57 1.73 -21.93
N ASP A 41 0.95 0.85 -22.88
CA ASP A 41 0.92 1.17 -24.31
C ASP A 41 -0.52 1.05 -24.83
N GLN A 42 -1.27 2.16 -24.74
CA GLN A 42 -2.67 2.20 -25.16
C GLN A 42 -2.84 1.84 -26.65
N ARG A 43 -1.93 2.31 -27.52
CA ARG A 43 -2.02 2.05 -28.94
C ARG A 43 -1.94 0.55 -29.23
N ARG A 44 -0.97 -0.14 -28.63
CA ARG A 44 -0.82 -1.60 -28.79
C ARG A 44 -1.96 -2.38 -28.15
N ALA A 45 -2.46 -1.91 -27.01
CA ALA A 45 -3.64 -2.51 -26.39
C ALA A 45 -4.86 -2.41 -27.30
N THR A 46 -5.11 -1.25 -27.90
CA THR A 46 -6.23 -1.02 -28.82
C THR A 46 -6.08 -1.86 -30.10
N GLU A 47 -4.90 -1.90 -30.73
CA GLU A 47 -4.62 -2.77 -31.88
C GLU A 47 -4.91 -4.25 -31.56
N ALA A 48 -4.41 -4.76 -30.44
CA ALA A 48 -4.64 -6.14 -30.03
C ALA A 48 -6.12 -6.43 -29.76
N ALA A 49 -6.82 -5.51 -29.07
CA ALA A 49 -8.23 -5.64 -28.76
C ALA A 49 -9.11 -5.65 -30.04
N GLN A 50 -8.82 -4.79 -31.02
CA GLN A 50 -9.53 -4.77 -32.31
C GLN A 50 -9.34 -6.07 -33.07
N LEU A 51 -8.13 -6.63 -33.13
CA LEU A 51 -7.83 -7.87 -33.79
C LEU A 51 -8.52 -9.08 -33.14
N LEU A 52 -8.58 -9.10 -31.78
CA LEU A 52 -9.33 -10.12 -31.04
C LEU A 52 -10.82 -10.01 -31.33
N TRP A 53 -11.38 -8.81 -31.32
CA TRP A 53 -12.79 -8.55 -31.59
C TRP A 53 -13.19 -9.00 -33.01
N GLN A 54 -12.37 -8.67 -34.02
CA GLN A 54 -12.57 -9.10 -35.42
C GLN A 54 -12.48 -10.62 -35.61
N ALA A 55 -11.68 -11.29 -34.77
CA ALA A 55 -11.58 -12.75 -34.76
C ALA A 55 -12.77 -13.44 -34.04
N GLY A 56 -13.72 -12.66 -33.50
CA GLY A 56 -14.86 -13.19 -32.74
C GLY A 56 -14.58 -13.45 -31.26
N GLU A 57 -13.39 -13.14 -30.79
CA GLU A 57 -12.97 -13.29 -29.39
C GLU A 57 -13.44 -12.11 -28.55
N GLN A 58 -14.66 -12.22 -28.02
CA GLN A 58 -15.28 -11.16 -27.19
C GLN A 58 -14.80 -11.20 -25.74
N ARG A 59 -13.48 -11.10 -25.53
CA ARG A 59 -12.87 -11.03 -24.19
C ARG A 59 -13.31 -9.76 -23.47
N PHE A 60 -13.45 -9.86 -22.15
CA PHE A 60 -13.84 -8.71 -21.30
C PHE A 60 -12.81 -7.58 -21.35
N ASP A 61 -11.52 -7.90 -21.24
CA ASP A 61 -10.41 -6.93 -21.30
C ASP A 61 -10.35 -6.20 -22.66
N ALA A 62 -10.50 -6.92 -23.78
CA ALA A 62 -10.57 -6.33 -25.11
C ALA A 62 -11.77 -5.37 -25.23
N ARG A 63 -12.94 -5.78 -24.73
CA ARG A 63 -14.14 -4.93 -24.70
C ARG A 63 -13.91 -3.63 -23.93
N MET A 64 -13.25 -3.70 -22.76
CA MET A 64 -12.94 -2.51 -21.94
C MET A 64 -11.98 -1.56 -22.67
N VAL A 65 -10.97 -2.07 -23.36
CA VAL A 65 -10.03 -1.25 -24.14
C VAL A 65 -10.74 -0.58 -25.32
N LEU A 66 -11.61 -1.31 -26.02
CA LEU A 66 -12.42 -0.73 -27.10
C LEU A 66 -13.41 0.32 -26.60
N LEU A 67 -14.01 0.11 -25.42
CA LEU A 67 -14.85 1.11 -24.76
C LEU A 67 -14.06 2.41 -24.48
N VAL A 68 -12.85 2.31 -23.96
CA VAL A 68 -11.97 3.46 -23.73
C VAL A 68 -11.71 4.21 -25.04
N ASP A 69 -11.37 3.49 -26.12
CA ASP A 69 -11.12 4.07 -27.44
C ASP A 69 -12.37 4.81 -27.99
N ALA A 70 -13.55 4.19 -27.92
CA ALA A 70 -14.80 4.79 -28.33
C ALA A 70 -15.13 6.07 -27.54
N VAL A 71 -14.96 6.03 -26.21
CA VAL A 71 -15.19 7.19 -25.33
C VAL A 71 -14.21 8.33 -25.65
N GLN A 72 -12.93 8.03 -25.92
CA GLN A 72 -11.92 9.04 -26.27
C GLN A 72 -12.22 9.71 -27.62
N ARG A 73 -12.71 8.94 -28.58
CA ARG A 73 -13.15 9.47 -29.89
C ARG A 73 -14.47 10.26 -29.81
N GLY A 74 -15.19 10.18 -28.68
CA GLY A 74 -16.53 10.73 -28.54
C GLY A 74 -17.59 9.95 -29.34
N ASP A 75 -17.28 8.73 -29.70
CA ASP A 75 -18.21 7.81 -30.40
C ASP A 75 -19.13 7.14 -29.37
N TRP A 76 -20.12 7.92 -28.94
CA TRP A 76 -21.07 7.47 -27.92
C TRP A 76 -21.98 6.34 -28.37
N ALA A 77 -22.19 6.19 -29.69
CA ALA A 77 -22.98 5.10 -30.27
C ALA A 77 -22.21 3.77 -30.15
N ASP A 78 -20.93 3.77 -30.51
CA ASP A 78 -20.05 2.60 -30.35
C ASP A 78 -19.86 2.26 -28.87
N ALA A 79 -19.55 3.26 -28.03
CA ALA A 79 -19.44 3.06 -26.58
C ALA A 79 -20.71 2.43 -25.97
N ARG A 80 -21.90 2.86 -26.40
CA ARG A 80 -23.19 2.30 -25.97
C ARG A 80 -23.33 0.83 -26.40
N SER A 81 -22.96 0.50 -27.63
CA SER A 81 -23.03 -0.87 -28.15
C SER A 81 -22.13 -1.84 -27.37
N LEU A 82 -20.95 -1.40 -26.95
CA LEU A 82 -19.98 -2.17 -26.19
C LEU A 82 -20.44 -2.50 -24.75
N VAL A 83 -21.32 -1.68 -24.17
CA VAL A 83 -21.84 -1.90 -22.80
C VAL A 83 -23.27 -2.43 -22.75
N GLN A 84 -24.02 -2.37 -23.86
CA GLN A 84 -25.33 -3.01 -23.97
C GLN A 84 -25.13 -4.50 -24.24
N VAL A 85 -25.30 -5.32 -23.19
CA VAL A 85 -25.22 -6.78 -23.30
C VAL A 85 -26.64 -7.33 -23.39
N ASP A 86 -26.97 -7.98 -24.49
CA ASP A 86 -28.24 -8.67 -24.67
C ASP A 86 -28.32 -9.86 -23.71
N GLY A 87 -29.17 -9.73 -22.70
CA GLY A 87 -29.64 -10.80 -21.83
C GLY A 87 -28.57 -11.48 -20.98
N ALA A 88 -28.64 -11.27 -19.68
CA ALA A 88 -27.82 -11.95 -18.68
C ALA A 88 -27.91 -13.48 -18.81
N LYS A 89 -27.07 -14.10 -19.64
CA LYS A 89 -27.01 -15.56 -19.81
C LYS A 89 -26.08 -16.27 -18.84
N THR A 90 -25.25 -15.54 -18.07
CA THR A 90 -24.38 -16.14 -17.06
C THR A 90 -24.25 -15.22 -15.84
N GLY A 91 -24.29 -15.78 -14.63
CA GLY A 91 -24.32 -15.06 -13.34
C GLY A 91 -23.10 -14.20 -12.97
N LEU A 92 -22.15 -13.99 -13.87
CA LEU A 92 -20.91 -13.23 -13.70
C LEU A 92 -20.70 -12.16 -14.79
N ASP A 93 -21.77 -11.58 -15.35
CA ASP A 93 -21.61 -10.49 -16.31
C ASP A 93 -21.22 -9.17 -15.61
N LEU A 94 -19.90 -8.96 -15.47
CA LEU A 94 -19.34 -7.73 -14.92
C LEU A 94 -19.74 -6.50 -15.76
N THR A 95 -19.86 -6.66 -17.09
CA THR A 95 -20.25 -5.56 -17.99
C THR A 95 -21.65 -5.07 -17.65
N GLY A 96 -22.64 -5.96 -17.61
CA GLY A 96 -24.03 -5.59 -17.34
C GLY A 96 -24.26 -5.09 -15.92
N ARG A 97 -23.50 -5.60 -14.94
CA ARG A 97 -23.72 -5.28 -13.52
C ARG A 97 -22.93 -4.06 -13.02
N LEU A 98 -21.67 -3.93 -13.40
CA LEU A 98 -20.79 -2.89 -12.87
C LEU A 98 -20.52 -1.76 -13.86
N ILE A 99 -20.43 -2.03 -15.15
CA ILE A 99 -19.99 -1.05 -16.15
C ILE A 99 -21.18 -0.38 -16.82
N SER A 100 -22.09 -1.15 -17.36
CA SER A 100 -23.20 -0.66 -18.21
C SER A 100 -24.02 0.46 -17.55
N PRO A 101 -24.52 0.33 -16.31
CA PRO A 101 -25.39 1.36 -15.75
C PRO A 101 -24.70 2.72 -15.62
N VAL A 102 -23.44 2.74 -15.17
CA VAL A 102 -22.71 4.00 -14.97
C VAL A 102 -22.28 4.59 -16.32
N VAL A 103 -21.75 3.78 -17.23
CA VAL A 103 -21.33 4.26 -18.55
C VAL A 103 -22.52 4.78 -19.35
N LEU A 104 -23.68 4.09 -19.34
CA LEU A 104 -24.89 4.58 -20.00
C LEU A 104 -25.36 5.90 -19.41
N ALA A 105 -25.33 6.05 -18.10
CA ALA A 105 -25.68 7.32 -17.46
C ALA A 105 -24.75 8.48 -17.92
N TRP A 106 -23.45 8.21 -18.02
CA TRP A 106 -22.50 9.20 -18.54
C TRP A 106 -22.66 9.51 -20.03
N ILE A 107 -22.99 8.50 -20.84
CA ILE A 107 -23.33 8.70 -22.27
C ILE A 107 -24.56 9.61 -22.41
N ASP A 108 -25.57 9.40 -21.56
CA ASP A 108 -26.77 10.25 -21.56
C ASP A 108 -26.46 11.69 -21.14
N VAL A 109 -25.53 11.89 -20.17
CA VAL A 109 -25.02 13.23 -19.84
C VAL A 109 -24.35 13.88 -21.06
N ALA A 110 -23.49 13.15 -21.78
CA ALA A 110 -22.82 13.65 -22.98
C ALA A 110 -23.81 13.99 -24.11
N ALA A 111 -24.83 13.18 -24.29
CA ALA A 111 -25.89 13.36 -25.27
C ALA A 111 -26.95 14.41 -24.85
N ARG A 112 -26.86 14.94 -23.63
CA ARG A 112 -27.85 15.87 -23.02
C ARG A 112 -29.26 15.26 -22.98
N GLU A 113 -29.33 13.93 -22.74
CA GLU A 113 -30.61 13.25 -22.59
C GLU A 113 -31.27 13.57 -21.24
N ARG A 114 -32.59 13.39 -21.17
CA ARG A 114 -33.35 13.57 -19.93
C ARG A 114 -33.14 12.39 -19.01
N ASP A 115 -33.02 12.66 -17.71
CA ASP A 115 -32.91 11.66 -16.64
C ASP A 115 -31.81 10.60 -16.86
N PRO A 116 -30.51 10.99 -16.94
CA PRO A 116 -29.41 10.05 -17.10
C PRO A 116 -29.27 9.13 -15.87
N ALA A 117 -29.72 9.54 -14.68
CA ALA A 117 -29.65 8.76 -13.47
C ALA A 117 -30.58 7.53 -13.47
N ARG A 118 -31.56 7.44 -14.41
CA ARG A 118 -32.45 6.28 -14.55
C ARG A 118 -31.72 4.94 -14.69
N HIS A 119 -30.52 4.96 -15.26
CA HIS A 119 -29.68 3.77 -15.39
C HIS A 119 -29.18 3.24 -14.05
N LEU A 120 -28.96 4.14 -13.08
CA LEU A 120 -28.44 3.80 -11.76
C LEU A 120 -29.47 3.13 -10.85
N VAL A 121 -30.76 3.33 -11.11
CA VAL A 121 -31.85 2.68 -10.35
C VAL A 121 -31.83 1.15 -10.50
N ARG A 122 -31.31 0.64 -11.61
CA ARG A 122 -31.14 -0.80 -11.87
C ARG A 122 -29.92 -1.41 -11.20
N PHE A 123 -29.09 -0.59 -10.58
CA PHE A 123 -27.96 -1.07 -9.79
C PHE A 123 -28.53 -1.70 -8.51
N GLY A 124 -28.72 -3.00 -8.51
CA GLY A 124 -29.07 -3.72 -7.31
C GLY A 124 -28.01 -3.52 -6.23
N ARG A 125 -28.43 -3.49 -4.96
CA ARG A 125 -27.50 -3.47 -3.83
C ARG A 125 -26.50 -4.62 -3.97
N ILE A 126 -25.22 -4.28 -4.18
CA ILE A 126 -24.13 -5.22 -4.06
C ILE A 126 -23.63 -5.09 -2.62
N GLY A 127 -24.20 -5.87 -1.71
CA GLY A 127 -23.91 -5.78 -0.28
C GLY A 127 -24.37 -4.45 0.34
N ASP A 128 -23.66 -4.00 1.39
CA ASP A 128 -23.86 -2.70 2.03
C ASP A 128 -23.25 -1.53 1.24
N ASP A 129 -22.64 -1.80 0.09
CA ASP A 129 -21.93 -0.81 -0.70
C ASP A 129 -22.90 -0.01 -1.59
N GLN A 130 -23.03 1.29 -1.27
CA GLN A 130 -23.86 2.26 -1.99
C GLN A 130 -23.07 2.96 -3.13
N THR A 131 -21.94 2.39 -3.56
CA THR A 131 -20.99 2.99 -4.51
C THR A 131 -21.65 3.59 -5.77
N PRO A 132 -22.65 2.95 -6.40
CA PRO A 132 -23.32 3.54 -7.59
C PRO A 132 -24.13 4.78 -7.29
N LEU A 133 -24.70 4.87 -6.09
CA LEU A 133 -25.47 6.06 -5.68
C LEU A 133 -24.55 7.29 -5.51
N TRP A 134 -23.31 7.10 -5.12
CA TRP A 134 -22.38 8.20 -4.91
C TRP A 134 -22.00 8.92 -6.19
N ILE A 135 -21.84 8.20 -7.30
CA ILE A 135 -21.56 8.77 -8.61
C ILE A 135 -22.80 9.47 -9.18
N GLY A 136 -23.98 9.02 -8.76
CA GLY A 136 -25.24 9.61 -9.15
C GLY A 136 -25.33 11.10 -8.89
N ALA A 137 -24.82 11.59 -7.75
CA ALA A 137 -24.79 13.01 -7.44
C ALA A 137 -23.98 13.82 -8.47
N THR A 138 -22.84 13.30 -8.93
CA THR A 138 -22.02 13.96 -9.96
C THR A 138 -22.74 13.94 -11.32
N ILE A 139 -23.37 12.83 -11.68
CA ILE A 139 -24.17 12.69 -12.91
C ILE A 139 -25.33 13.69 -12.91
N LEU A 140 -26.10 13.77 -11.83
CA LEU A 140 -27.21 14.71 -11.66
C LEU A 140 -26.73 16.16 -11.77
N LEU A 141 -25.61 16.49 -11.12
CA LEU A 141 -25.05 17.84 -11.19
C LEU A 141 -24.64 18.23 -12.61
N LEU A 142 -24.03 17.31 -13.37
CA LEU A 142 -23.64 17.57 -14.74
C LEU A 142 -24.84 17.58 -15.71
N ALA A 143 -25.88 16.84 -15.40
CA ALA A 143 -27.16 16.87 -16.12
C ALA A 143 -27.98 18.15 -15.85
N GLY A 144 -27.58 18.96 -14.86
CA GLY A 144 -28.27 20.22 -14.53
C GLY A 144 -29.28 20.12 -13.38
N ASP A 145 -29.48 18.94 -12.80
CA ASP A 145 -30.35 18.78 -11.63
C ASP A 145 -29.55 18.99 -10.32
N ARG A 146 -29.29 20.25 -10.01
CA ARG A 146 -28.57 20.69 -8.82
C ARG A 146 -29.22 20.21 -7.52
N ASN A 147 -30.54 20.31 -7.42
CA ASN A 147 -31.24 20.03 -6.16
C ASN A 147 -31.18 18.54 -5.84
N ALA A 148 -31.38 17.67 -6.81
CA ALA A 148 -31.21 16.23 -6.65
C ALA A 148 -29.75 15.86 -6.34
N ALA A 149 -28.77 16.53 -6.96
CA ALA A 149 -27.35 16.32 -6.68
C ALA A 149 -26.98 16.66 -5.24
N VAL A 150 -27.46 17.79 -4.69
CA VAL A 150 -27.25 18.19 -3.29
C VAL A 150 -27.90 17.19 -2.35
N GLY A 151 -29.17 16.83 -2.57
CA GLY A 151 -29.87 15.86 -1.72
C GLY A 151 -29.15 14.50 -1.68
N GLN A 152 -28.63 14.05 -2.83
CA GLN A 152 -27.87 12.80 -2.86
C GLN A 152 -26.48 12.94 -2.20
N ALA A 153 -25.81 14.08 -2.33
CA ALA A 153 -24.56 14.35 -1.66
C ALA A 153 -24.67 14.29 -0.13
N GLU A 154 -25.81 14.73 0.43
CA GLU A 154 -26.09 14.68 1.87
C GLU A 154 -26.20 13.24 2.41
N THR A 155 -26.58 12.29 1.58
CA THR A 155 -26.71 10.86 1.99
C THR A 155 -25.37 10.11 1.95
N LEU A 156 -24.26 10.71 1.48
CA LEU A 156 -22.96 10.07 1.39
C LEU A 156 -22.45 9.65 2.78
N ASN A 157 -22.15 8.35 2.94
CA ASN A 157 -21.48 7.83 4.13
C ASN A 157 -19.96 8.01 3.97
N LEU A 158 -19.39 9.04 4.61
CA LEU A 158 -17.97 9.38 4.50
C LEU A 158 -17.02 8.50 5.36
N ASN A 159 -17.55 7.48 6.05
CA ASN A 159 -16.71 6.50 6.74
C ASN A 159 -15.93 5.61 5.76
N HIS A 160 -16.40 5.47 4.52
CA HIS A 160 -15.73 4.69 3.48
C HIS A 160 -14.79 5.55 2.64
N ARG A 161 -13.60 5.02 2.33
CA ARG A 161 -12.60 5.69 1.50
C ARG A 161 -13.16 6.13 0.14
N THR A 162 -13.84 5.20 -0.55
CA THR A 162 -14.44 5.45 -1.87
C THR A 162 -15.40 6.63 -1.84
N SER A 163 -16.27 6.69 -0.82
CA SER A 163 -17.20 7.81 -0.64
C SER A 163 -16.48 9.14 -0.43
N ARG A 164 -15.37 9.15 0.30
CA ARG A 164 -14.58 10.37 0.51
C ARG A 164 -13.94 10.86 -0.80
N VAL A 165 -13.44 9.95 -1.64
CA VAL A 165 -12.87 10.29 -2.95
C VAL A 165 -13.94 10.91 -3.86
N VAL A 166 -15.11 10.28 -3.94
CA VAL A 166 -16.24 10.79 -4.71
C VAL A 166 -16.71 12.14 -4.17
N ALA A 167 -16.83 12.28 -2.85
CA ALA A 167 -17.25 13.51 -2.21
C ALA A 167 -16.26 14.67 -2.46
N ALA A 168 -14.95 14.41 -2.40
CA ALA A 168 -13.93 15.41 -2.69
C ALA A 168 -14.04 15.92 -4.15
N ARG A 169 -14.21 15.00 -5.09
CA ARG A 169 -14.37 15.32 -6.50
C ARG A 169 -15.70 16.05 -6.79
N LEU A 170 -16.77 15.63 -6.13
CA LEU A 170 -18.07 16.28 -6.21
C LEU A 170 -18.03 17.71 -5.64
N ALA A 171 -17.36 17.93 -4.50
CA ALA A 171 -17.17 19.26 -3.93
C ALA A 171 -16.42 20.19 -4.91
N ALA A 172 -15.33 19.70 -5.52
CA ALA A 172 -14.62 20.44 -6.56
C ALA A 172 -15.52 20.74 -7.77
N THR A 173 -16.41 19.81 -8.14
CA THR A 173 -17.35 19.98 -9.26
C THR A 173 -18.44 21.01 -8.93
N PHE A 174 -18.98 21.02 -7.70
CA PHE A 174 -19.89 22.08 -7.23
C PHE A 174 -19.23 23.47 -7.29
N ALA A 175 -17.99 23.57 -6.75
CA ALA A 175 -17.23 24.82 -6.80
C ALA A 175 -17.01 25.32 -8.24
N LYS A 176 -16.63 24.42 -9.16
CA LYS A 176 -16.45 24.73 -10.58
C LYS A 176 -17.72 25.22 -11.25
N ARG A 177 -18.88 24.74 -10.79
CA ARG A 177 -20.19 25.13 -11.27
C ARG A 177 -20.77 26.40 -10.60
N GLY A 178 -19.99 27.04 -9.71
CA GLY A 178 -20.39 28.25 -8.98
C GLY A 178 -21.24 28.01 -7.75
N ASP A 179 -21.42 26.76 -7.32
CA ASP A 179 -22.13 26.39 -6.10
C ASP A 179 -21.18 26.28 -4.90
N GLY A 180 -20.68 27.44 -4.46
CA GLY A 180 -19.77 27.51 -3.31
C GLY A 180 -20.37 27.00 -1.99
N ALA A 181 -21.69 27.13 -1.81
CA ALA A 181 -22.37 26.68 -0.60
C ALA A 181 -22.36 25.16 -0.49
N ALA A 182 -22.79 24.45 -1.54
CA ALA A 182 -22.75 22.99 -1.56
C ALA A 182 -21.31 22.45 -1.49
N ALA A 183 -20.38 23.09 -2.18
CA ALA A 183 -18.96 22.73 -2.12
C ALA A 183 -18.40 22.82 -0.69
N SER A 184 -18.66 23.94 0.01
CA SER A 184 -18.18 24.17 1.39
C SER A 184 -18.82 23.23 2.39
N ALA A 185 -20.14 22.97 2.27
CA ALA A 185 -20.83 22.03 3.15
C ALA A 185 -20.25 20.62 3.04
N LEU A 186 -19.98 20.14 1.82
CA LEU A 186 -19.40 18.83 1.59
C LEU A 186 -17.92 18.77 2.05
N ALA A 187 -17.13 19.84 1.82
CA ALA A 187 -15.76 19.94 2.29
C ALA A 187 -15.67 19.92 3.83
N THR A 188 -16.60 20.60 4.53
CA THR A 188 -16.67 20.56 6.00
C THR A 188 -16.95 19.15 6.52
N ARG A 189 -17.88 18.43 5.90
CA ARG A 189 -18.15 17.04 6.25
C ARG A 189 -16.95 16.12 6.00
N LEU A 190 -16.22 16.33 4.91
CA LEU A 190 -14.99 15.59 4.60
C LEU A 190 -13.88 15.84 5.63
N ALA A 191 -13.71 17.08 6.07
CA ALA A 191 -12.70 17.44 7.08
C ALA A 191 -12.97 16.77 8.44
N GLY A 192 -14.23 16.53 8.79
CA GLY A 192 -14.62 15.82 10.01
C GLY A 192 -14.71 14.29 9.87
N ALA A 193 -14.48 13.74 8.67
CA ALA A 193 -14.60 12.31 8.43
C ALA A 193 -13.33 11.55 8.84
N PRO A 194 -13.45 10.33 9.42
CA PRO A 194 -12.30 9.51 9.75
C PRO A 194 -11.58 9.04 8.48
N GLY A 195 -10.25 8.95 8.51
CA GLY A 195 -9.50 8.42 7.37
C GLY A 195 -8.00 8.64 7.45
N ASP A 196 -7.29 8.05 6.50
CA ASP A 196 -5.83 8.07 6.38
C ASP A 196 -5.23 9.41 5.89
N GLY A 197 -6.04 10.46 5.79
CA GLY A 197 -5.61 11.76 5.31
C GLY A 197 -5.20 11.82 3.83
N LEU A 198 -5.10 10.69 3.12
CA LEU A 198 -4.67 10.65 1.73
C LEU A 198 -5.60 11.48 0.82
N VAL A 199 -6.92 11.27 0.94
CA VAL A 199 -7.92 11.96 0.11
C VAL A 199 -7.89 13.46 0.35
N ALA A 200 -7.73 13.88 1.61
CA ALA A 200 -7.65 15.31 1.97
C ALA A 200 -6.45 16.03 1.36
N ARG A 201 -5.40 15.30 0.99
CA ARG A 201 -4.16 15.85 0.40
C ARG A 201 -4.11 15.76 -1.11
N LEU A 202 -4.98 14.94 -1.70
CA LEU A 202 -5.12 14.91 -3.14
C LEU A 202 -5.90 16.14 -3.57
N SER A 203 -5.26 17.02 -4.36
CA SER A 203 -5.97 18.08 -5.04
C SER A 203 -6.78 17.47 -6.18
N ILE A 204 -7.94 16.90 -5.85
CA ILE A 204 -8.80 16.19 -6.82
C ILE A 204 -9.51 17.21 -7.70
N PRO A 205 -9.28 17.21 -9.03
CA PRO A 205 -9.91 18.16 -9.94
C PRO A 205 -11.41 17.88 -10.10
N PRO A 206 -12.21 18.87 -10.51
CA PRO A 206 -13.62 18.66 -10.82
C PRO A 206 -13.81 17.74 -12.02
N VAL A 207 -14.96 17.08 -12.11
CA VAL A 207 -15.38 16.38 -13.34
C VAL A 207 -15.85 17.43 -14.35
N ALA A 208 -15.24 17.47 -15.52
CA ALA A 208 -15.59 18.40 -16.57
C ALA A 208 -16.57 17.80 -17.59
N ASP A 209 -16.45 16.52 -17.89
CA ASP A 209 -17.21 15.83 -18.93
C ASP A 209 -17.45 14.35 -18.61
N ALA A 210 -18.20 13.68 -19.48
CA ALA A 210 -18.53 12.26 -19.34
C ALA A 210 -17.30 11.35 -19.40
N ARG A 211 -16.28 11.70 -20.20
CA ARG A 211 -15.04 10.92 -20.31
C ARG A 211 -14.32 10.85 -18.96
N GLN A 212 -14.16 12.00 -18.31
CA GLN A 212 -13.55 12.06 -16.96
C GLN A 212 -14.41 11.34 -15.92
N GLY A 213 -15.74 11.43 -16.03
CA GLY A 213 -16.66 10.71 -15.14
C GLY A 213 -16.53 9.20 -15.25
N ILE A 214 -16.45 8.68 -16.47
CA ILE A 214 -16.21 7.25 -16.74
C ILE A 214 -14.82 6.85 -16.24
N GLY A 215 -13.79 7.64 -16.54
CA GLY A 215 -12.42 7.39 -16.09
C GLY A 215 -12.31 7.28 -14.58
N HIS A 216 -12.92 8.20 -13.86
CA HIS A 216 -12.95 8.18 -12.39
C HIS A 216 -13.68 6.93 -11.83
N TRP A 217 -14.82 6.57 -12.44
CA TRP A 217 -15.54 5.36 -12.07
C TRP A 217 -14.67 4.10 -12.21
N LEU A 218 -13.97 3.96 -13.34
CA LEU A 218 -13.09 2.82 -13.56
C LEU A 218 -11.92 2.79 -12.57
N ALA A 219 -11.34 3.95 -12.24
CA ALA A 219 -10.31 4.03 -11.20
C ALA A 219 -10.82 3.59 -9.82
N LEU A 220 -12.05 3.98 -9.45
CA LEU A 220 -12.69 3.53 -8.20
C LEU A 220 -12.93 2.03 -8.17
N LEU A 221 -13.38 1.44 -9.28
CA LEU A 221 -13.54 -0.02 -9.40
C LEU A 221 -12.21 -0.73 -9.25
N GLY A 222 -11.17 -0.25 -9.91
CA GLY A 222 -9.84 -0.85 -9.81
C GLY A 222 -9.25 -0.79 -8.39
N ASP A 223 -9.38 0.34 -7.68
CA ASP A 223 -9.00 0.46 -6.25
C ASP A 223 -9.82 -0.49 -5.38
N GLY A 224 -11.10 -0.66 -5.67
CA GLY A 224 -11.97 -1.60 -4.97
C GLY A 224 -11.51 -3.06 -5.11
N PHE A 225 -11.19 -3.51 -6.32
CA PHE A 225 -10.65 -4.84 -6.55
C PHE A 225 -9.30 -5.07 -5.86
N ALA A 226 -8.42 -4.06 -5.86
CA ALA A 226 -7.14 -4.13 -5.19
C ALA A 226 -7.25 -4.34 -3.67
N ARG A 227 -8.31 -3.80 -3.05
CA ARG A 227 -8.50 -3.81 -1.58
C ARG A 227 -9.39 -4.93 -1.08
N THR A 228 -10.09 -5.61 -1.99
CA THR A 228 -10.93 -6.74 -1.60
C THR A 228 -10.07 -7.98 -1.36
N PRO A 229 -10.15 -8.64 -0.19
CA PRO A 229 -9.45 -9.89 0.04
C PRO A 229 -9.80 -10.93 -1.03
N GLY A 230 -8.80 -11.46 -1.73
CA GLY A 230 -9.02 -12.36 -2.87
C GLY A 230 -9.53 -11.69 -4.14
N GLY A 231 -9.48 -10.36 -4.22
CA GLY A 231 -9.80 -9.60 -5.43
C GLY A 231 -8.83 -9.89 -6.59
N SER A 232 -9.30 -9.68 -7.81
CA SER A 232 -8.49 -9.92 -9.01
C SER A 232 -7.52 -8.77 -9.27
N ASN A 233 -6.21 -9.05 -9.22
CA ASN A 233 -5.16 -8.11 -9.60
C ASN A 233 -5.28 -7.70 -11.08
N GLU A 234 -5.70 -8.62 -11.94
CA GLU A 234 -5.89 -8.35 -13.37
C GLU A 234 -7.02 -7.35 -13.62
N LEU A 235 -8.17 -7.50 -12.92
CA LEU A 235 -9.26 -6.54 -13.02
C LEU A 235 -8.88 -5.19 -12.39
N SER A 236 -8.15 -5.20 -11.29
CA SER A 236 -7.63 -3.98 -10.68
C SER A 236 -6.76 -3.20 -11.67
N LEU A 237 -5.80 -3.87 -12.31
CA LEU A 237 -4.91 -3.25 -13.30
C LEU A 237 -5.69 -2.78 -14.55
N LEU A 238 -6.59 -3.61 -15.08
CA LEU A 238 -7.42 -3.26 -16.24
C LEU A 238 -8.22 -1.98 -15.99
N PHE A 239 -8.95 -1.92 -14.89
CA PHE A 239 -9.81 -0.79 -14.59
C PHE A 239 -9.03 0.48 -14.25
N THR A 240 -7.97 0.39 -13.46
CA THR A 240 -7.13 1.56 -13.13
C THR A 240 -6.41 2.09 -14.38
N ARG A 241 -5.95 1.21 -15.27
CA ARG A 241 -5.33 1.59 -16.53
C ARG A 241 -6.33 2.24 -17.48
N ALA A 242 -7.52 1.66 -17.63
CA ALA A 242 -8.60 2.24 -18.42
C ALA A 242 -9.03 3.61 -17.89
N GLY A 243 -9.13 3.75 -16.56
CA GLY A 243 -9.41 5.01 -15.89
C GLY A 243 -8.35 6.07 -16.17
N GLN A 244 -7.07 5.70 -16.07
CA GLN A 244 -5.93 6.60 -16.34
C GLN A 244 -5.88 7.06 -17.81
N TRP A 245 -6.26 6.21 -18.76
CA TRP A 245 -6.32 6.61 -20.17
C TRP A 245 -7.46 7.60 -20.45
N LEU A 246 -8.58 7.50 -19.73
CA LEU A 246 -9.69 8.44 -19.88
C LEU A 246 -9.49 9.75 -19.10
N ASP A 247 -8.87 9.68 -17.93
CA ASP A 247 -8.60 10.85 -17.08
C ASP A 247 -7.16 10.79 -16.51
N PRO A 248 -6.14 11.09 -17.32
CA PRO A 248 -4.75 11.01 -16.90
C PRO A 248 -4.38 12.02 -15.81
N ALA A 249 -5.21 13.05 -15.59
CA ALA A 249 -5.00 14.06 -14.57
C ALA A 249 -5.67 13.73 -13.22
N ASP A 250 -6.40 12.61 -13.11
CA ASP A 250 -7.00 12.19 -11.84
C ASP A 250 -5.91 11.67 -10.87
N PRO A 251 -5.56 12.41 -9.81
CA PRO A 251 -4.52 12.01 -8.89
C PRO A 251 -4.89 10.74 -8.10
N PHE A 252 -6.18 10.52 -7.84
CA PHE A 252 -6.64 9.29 -7.23
C PHE A 252 -6.43 8.09 -8.18
N GLY A 253 -6.80 8.24 -9.46
CA GLY A 253 -6.59 7.21 -10.48
C GLY A 253 -5.12 6.85 -10.66
N GLN A 254 -4.21 7.82 -10.58
CA GLN A 254 -2.76 7.58 -10.64
C GLN A 254 -2.27 6.76 -9.43
N ILE A 255 -2.71 7.08 -8.21
CA ILE A 255 -2.34 6.29 -7.02
C ILE A 255 -2.94 4.88 -7.10
N ALA A 256 -4.20 4.74 -7.48
CA ALA A 256 -4.84 3.44 -7.65
C ALA A 256 -4.10 2.57 -8.68
N LEU A 257 -3.66 3.17 -9.80
CA LEU A 257 -2.85 2.47 -10.81
C LEU A 257 -1.49 2.05 -10.27
N ALA A 258 -0.81 2.92 -9.49
CA ALA A 258 0.46 2.55 -8.88
C ALA A 258 0.31 1.34 -7.95
N GLU A 259 -0.74 1.30 -7.13
CA GLU A 259 -1.02 0.14 -6.25
C GLU A 259 -1.32 -1.14 -7.07
N ALA A 260 -2.11 -1.03 -8.14
CA ALA A 260 -2.40 -2.15 -9.02
C ALA A 260 -1.12 -2.71 -9.68
N LEU A 261 -0.19 -1.83 -10.09
CA LEU A 261 1.11 -2.21 -10.65
C LEU A 261 2.00 -2.89 -9.60
N VAL A 262 2.01 -2.41 -8.34
CA VAL A 262 2.73 -3.08 -7.24
C VAL A 262 2.21 -4.50 -7.05
N GLN A 263 0.89 -4.69 -7.00
CA GLN A 263 0.28 -6.03 -6.88
C GLN A 263 0.60 -6.94 -8.07
N ALA A 264 0.73 -6.36 -9.27
CA ALA A 264 1.18 -7.06 -10.47
C ALA A 264 2.71 -7.27 -10.50
N LYS A 265 3.44 -6.95 -9.43
CA LYS A 265 4.92 -7.03 -9.31
C LYS A 265 5.66 -6.13 -10.31
N GLN A 266 5.04 -5.06 -10.76
CA GLN A 266 5.59 -4.08 -11.71
C GLN A 266 6.00 -2.79 -10.98
N VAL A 267 6.94 -2.93 -10.03
CA VAL A 267 7.33 -1.84 -9.12
C VAL A 267 7.92 -0.64 -9.88
N ASP A 268 8.71 -0.87 -10.93
CA ASP A 268 9.28 0.22 -11.74
C ASP A 268 8.19 1.02 -12.47
N GLY A 269 7.16 0.34 -12.97
CA GLY A 269 5.98 0.98 -13.54
C GLY A 269 5.22 1.83 -12.53
N ALA A 270 5.07 1.32 -11.30
CA ALA A 270 4.44 2.05 -10.19
C ALA A 270 5.25 3.30 -9.82
N LEU A 271 6.57 3.18 -9.67
CA LEU A 271 7.47 4.30 -9.38
C LEU A 271 7.37 5.40 -10.46
N ALA A 272 7.33 5.02 -11.74
CA ALA A 272 7.17 5.97 -12.84
C ALA A 272 5.81 6.70 -12.83
N VAL A 273 4.73 6.02 -12.44
CA VAL A 273 3.40 6.65 -12.27
C VAL A 273 3.43 7.66 -11.12
N LEU A 274 3.99 7.27 -9.97
CA LEU A 274 4.10 8.13 -8.79
C LEU A 274 5.01 9.34 -9.03
N GLU A 275 6.09 9.18 -9.79
CA GLU A 275 6.98 10.28 -10.15
C GLU A 275 6.28 11.36 -10.97
N ARG A 276 5.48 10.94 -11.97
CA ARG A 276 4.68 11.89 -12.76
C ARG A 276 3.63 12.61 -11.91
N GLY A 277 2.98 11.89 -11.00
CA GLY A 277 1.99 12.47 -10.08
C GLY A 277 2.61 13.45 -9.07
N ALA A 278 3.88 13.23 -8.70
CA ALA A 278 4.61 14.11 -7.79
C ALA A 278 5.10 15.41 -8.46
N ALA A 279 5.14 15.47 -9.78
CA ALA A 279 5.66 16.63 -10.50
C ALA A 279 4.84 17.90 -10.21
N GLY A 280 5.49 18.91 -9.62
CA GLY A 280 4.86 20.20 -9.28
C GLY A 280 4.03 20.21 -7.98
N ALA A 281 3.99 19.12 -7.23
CA ALA A 281 3.30 19.08 -5.95
C ALA A 281 4.24 19.51 -4.79
N GLY A 282 3.67 20.18 -3.79
CA GLY A 282 4.41 20.72 -2.66
C GLY A 282 4.82 19.68 -1.61
N ALA A 283 5.40 20.18 -0.51
CA ALA A 283 5.76 19.36 0.66
C ALA A 283 4.54 18.60 1.21
N GLY A 284 4.74 17.35 1.64
CA GLY A 284 3.65 16.50 2.14
C GLY A 284 2.85 15.80 1.02
N ASN A 285 3.36 15.81 -0.19
CA ASN A 285 2.75 15.17 -1.35
C ASN A 285 2.57 13.66 -1.14
N PRO A 286 1.35 13.11 -1.29
CA PRO A 286 1.10 11.69 -1.12
C PRO A 286 1.80 10.80 -2.15
N PHE A 287 2.07 11.31 -3.37
CA PHE A 287 2.83 10.57 -4.38
C PHE A 287 4.30 10.39 -3.98
N ALA A 288 4.93 11.46 -3.48
CA ALA A 288 6.31 11.42 -3.00
C ALA A 288 6.45 10.45 -1.82
N LEU A 289 5.50 10.47 -0.88
CA LEU A 289 5.49 9.55 0.25
C LEU A 289 5.39 8.10 -0.22
N ARG A 290 4.41 7.78 -1.08
CA ARG A 290 4.24 6.40 -1.55
C ARG A 290 5.43 5.91 -2.37
N ARG A 291 6.02 6.81 -3.19
CA ARG A 291 7.27 6.51 -3.90
C ARG A 291 8.41 6.21 -2.96
N ALA A 292 8.55 6.97 -1.88
CA ALA A 292 9.58 6.74 -0.86
C ALA A 292 9.39 5.39 -0.15
N GLU A 293 8.15 5.02 0.21
CA GLU A 293 7.86 3.72 0.78
C GLU A 293 8.30 2.57 -0.14
N LEU A 294 7.96 2.62 -1.43
CA LEU A 294 8.35 1.60 -2.40
C LEU A 294 9.87 1.51 -2.61
N LEU A 295 10.55 2.67 -2.65
CA LEU A 295 12.01 2.70 -2.74
C LEU A 295 12.67 2.09 -1.49
N ALA A 296 12.13 2.39 -0.30
CA ALA A 296 12.62 1.84 0.94
C ALA A 296 12.36 0.32 1.06
N GLU A 297 11.25 -0.18 0.53
CA GLU A 297 10.96 -1.62 0.41
C GLU A 297 11.98 -2.34 -0.49
N ARG A 298 12.50 -1.65 -1.51
CA ARG A 298 13.59 -2.14 -2.40
C ARG A 298 14.99 -2.01 -1.80
N GLY A 299 15.12 -1.44 -0.60
CA GLY A 299 16.41 -1.16 0.03
C GLY A 299 17.08 0.16 -0.41
N GLU A 300 16.44 0.95 -1.26
CA GLU A 300 16.93 2.24 -1.76
C GLU A 300 16.60 3.39 -0.78
N VAL A 301 16.97 3.23 0.49
CA VAL A 301 16.50 4.11 1.58
C VAL A 301 16.95 5.57 1.42
N ASP A 302 18.20 5.81 1.00
CA ASP A 302 18.71 7.17 0.81
C ASP A 302 17.96 7.90 -0.31
N HIS A 303 17.62 7.18 -1.37
CA HIS A 303 16.79 7.70 -2.46
C HIS A 303 15.35 7.95 -1.97
N ALA A 304 14.78 7.05 -1.18
CA ALA A 304 13.48 7.21 -0.56
C ALA A 304 13.39 8.50 0.28
N VAL A 305 14.40 8.74 1.12
CA VAL A 305 14.51 9.96 1.92
C VAL A 305 14.58 11.19 1.02
N ALA A 306 15.44 11.18 0.00
CA ALA A 306 15.60 12.31 -0.91
C ALA A 306 14.30 12.67 -1.67
N VAL A 307 13.48 11.67 -2.00
CA VAL A 307 12.20 11.88 -2.69
C VAL A 307 11.14 12.49 -1.77
N ALA A 308 11.08 12.07 -0.51
CA ALA A 308 10.05 12.51 0.43
C ALA A 308 10.42 13.78 1.20
N MET A 309 11.71 13.98 1.48
CA MET A 309 12.17 15.18 2.19
C MET A 309 12.00 16.43 1.31
N PRO A 310 11.33 17.48 1.81
CA PRO A 310 11.22 18.72 1.09
C PRO A 310 12.60 19.35 0.86
N ALA A 311 12.83 19.93 -0.31
CA ALA A 311 14.07 20.64 -0.63
C ALA A 311 14.35 21.81 0.35
N SER A 312 13.30 22.35 0.98
CA SER A 312 13.41 23.41 1.99
C SER A 312 13.87 22.92 3.37
N GLY A 313 13.98 21.62 3.59
CA GLY A 313 14.26 21.02 4.91
C GLY A 313 13.11 21.15 5.93
N VAL A 314 12.01 21.79 5.56
CA VAL A 314 10.84 21.97 6.45
C VAL A 314 9.92 20.77 6.32
N LEU A 315 9.87 19.95 7.37
CA LEU A 315 8.96 18.80 7.44
C LEU A 315 7.48 19.25 7.49
N PRO A 316 6.58 18.50 6.85
CA PRO A 316 5.15 18.76 6.94
C PRO A 316 4.64 18.77 8.40
N THR A 317 3.55 19.49 8.65
CA THR A 317 2.86 19.47 9.95
C THR A 317 1.80 18.37 10.03
N ASP A 318 1.69 17.55 8.98
CA ASP A 318 0.70 16.51 8.88
C ASP A 318 1.16 15.24 9.58
N ARG A 319 0.50 14.94 10.69
CA ARG A 319 0.78 13.79 11.54
C ARG A 319 0.72 12.45 10.77
N ALA A 320 -0.32 12.24 9.98
CA ALA A 320 -0.49 10.96 9.29
C ALA A 320 0.60 10.72 8.23
N TRP A 321 1.00 11.78 7.52
CA TRP A 321 2.12 11.73 6.58
C TRP A 321 3.44 11.43 7.30
N LEU A 322 3.72 12.14 8.39
CA LEU A 322 4.96 11.96 9.17
C LEU A 322 5.02 10.58 9.80
N THR A 323 3.90 10.04 10.30
CA THR A 323 3.85 8.69 10.88
C THR A 323 4.24 7.63 9.84
N ARG A 324 3.74 7.72 8.61
CA ARG A 324 4.14 6.82 7.53
C ARG A 324 5.59 7.03 7.12
N PHE A 325 6.04 8.28 7.04
CA PHE A 325 7.44 8.58 6.68
C PHE A 325 8.44 8.19 7.77
N ALA A 326 8.02 8.11 9.03
CA ALA A 326 8.89 7.68 10.14
C ALA A 326 9.47 6.28 9.91
N ASP A 327 8.73 5.36 9.29
CA ASP A 327 9.21 4.02 8.94
C ASP A 327 10.34 4.04 7.90
N VAL A 328 10.26 4.95 6.94
CA VAL A 328 11.34 5.18 5.95
C VAL A 328 12.54 5.84 6.64
N ALA A 329 12.29 6.90 7.41
CA ALA A 329 13.31 7.70 8.07
C ALA A 329 14.11 6.90 9.11
N ARG A 330 13.48 5.94 9.80
CA ARG A 330 14.13 5.03 10.75
C ARG A 330 15.22 4.17 10.12
N ARG A 331 15.09 3.87 8.82
CA ARG A 331 16.04 3.05 8.03
C ARG A 331 17.11 3.88 7.32
N ALA A 332 17.05 5.23 7.41
CA ALA A 332 18.02 6.11 6.77
C ALA A 332 19.44 5.87 7.30
N LYS A 333 20.45 5.97 6.43
CA LYS A 333 21.85 5.86 6.85
C LYS A 333 22.28 7.01 7.74
N ASP A 334 21.75 8.21 7.50
CA ASP A 334 21.94 9.36 8.38
C ASP A 334 20.88 9.36 9.49
N PRO A 335 21.28 9.07 10.74
CA PRO A 335 20.34 9.04 11.87
C PRO A 335 19.67 10.39 12.13
N ALA A 336 20.27 11.51 11.71
CA ALA A 336 19.69 12.83 11.90
C ALA A 336 18.35 12.99 11.15
N VAL A 337 18.16 12.29 10.04
CA VAL A 337 16.89 12.26 9.31
C VAL A 337 15.78 11.65 10.18
N GLY A 338 16.04 10.48 10.76
CA GLY A 338 15.10 9.83 11.69
C GLY A 338 14.77 10.71 12.89
N GLU A 339 15.79 11.25 13.54
CA GLU A 339 15.62 12.11 14.71
C GLU A 339 14.75 13.33 14.39
N ALA A 340 14.98 14.02 13.27
CA ALA A 340 14.20 15.19 12.88
C ALA A 340 12.70 14.85 12.67
N VAL A 341 12.41 13.69 12.07
CA VAL A 341 11.03 13.22 11.86
C VAL A 341 10.38 12.84 13.19
N PHE A 342 11.09 12.12 14.05
CA PHE A 342 10.57 11.70 15.36
C PHE A 342 10.32 12.90 16.28
N ASP A 343 11.21 13.88 16.30
CA ASP A 343 11.04 15.12 17.07
C ASP A 343 9.83 15.92 16.57
N ARG A 344 9.65 15.98 15.23
CA ARG A 344 8.50 16.65 14.65
C ARG A 344 7.18 15.95 15.00
N LEU A 345 7.15 14.61 14.96
CA LEU A 345 5.99 13.83 15.38
C LEU A 345 5.69 14.02 16.87
N LEU A 346 6.70 13.91 17.74
CA LEU A 346 6.55 14.14 19.18
C LEU A 346 5.98 15.53 19.49
N ALA A 347 6.33 16.55 18.70
CA ALA A 347 5.78 17.90 18.86
C ALA A 347 4.31 18.04 18.39
N LEU A 348 3.81 17.10 17.58
CA LEU A 348 2.44 17.14 17.04
C LEU A 348 1.46 16.23 17.80
N ILE A 349 1.96 15.26 18.56
CA ILE A 349 1.12 14.36 19.36
C ILE A 349 0.87 14.94 20.75
N ASN A 350 -0.34 14.79 21.24
CA ASN A 350 -0.73 15.26 22.56
C ASN A 350 -0.28 14.29 23.67
N ASP A 351 -0.28 14.77 24.92
CA ASP A 351 0.03 13.94 26.10
C ASP A 351 -1.13 13.01 26.52
N GLY A 352 -2.12 12.79 25.64
CA GLY A 352 -3.27 11.91 25.89
C GLY A 352 -2.95 10.43 25.77
N GLU A 353 -3.78 9.59 26.39
CA GLU A 353 -3.64 8.12 26.36
C GLU A 353 -3.72 7.53 24.94
N ASP A 354 -4.51 8.13 24.05
CA ASP A 354 -4.69 7.67 22.67
C ASP A 354 -3.39 7.72 21.83
N ASP A 355 -2.40 8.52 22.25
CA ASP A 355 -1.11 8.67 21.57
C ASP A 355 0.06 7.95 22.28
N GLY A 356 -0.21 7.26 23.38
CA GLY A 356 0.80 6.62 24.23
C GLY A 356 1.68 5.62 23.46
N GLU A 357 1.07 4.72 22.69
CA GLU A 357 1.81 3.71 21.90
C GLU A 357 2.71 4.35 20.84
N LEU A 358 2.20 5.33 20.08
CA LEU A 358 2.99 6.04 19.08
C LEU A 358 4.17 6.79 19.75
N ARG A 359 3.91 7.45 20.87
CA ARG A 359 4.94 8.16 21.64
C ARG A 359 6.02 7.21 22.14
N ALA A 360 5.63 6.06 22.69
CA ALA A 360 6.56 5.01 23.12
C ALA A 360 7.42 4.51 21.96
N ALA A 361 6.81 4.21 20.81
CA ALA A 361 7.52 3.77 19.61
C ALA A 361 8.55 4.81 19.11
N LEU A 362 8.21 6.10 19.18
CA LEU A 362 9.12 7.18 18.78
C LEU A 362 10.31 7.32 19.75
N PHE A 363 10.08 7.21 21.07
CA PHE A 363 11.16 7.19 22.04
C PHE A 363 12.07 5.97 21.88
N ILE A 364 11.50 4.78 21.60
CA ILE A 364 12.26 3.56 21.27
C ILE A 364 13.12 3.80 20.04
N ALA A 365 12.57 4.34 18.95
CA ALA A 365 13.31 4.60 17.73
C ALA A 365 14.49 5.56 17.97
N LYS A 366 14.31 6.60 18.79
CA LYS A 366 15.41 7.49 19.21
C LYS A 366 16.43 6.79 20.10
N ALA A 367 15.98 5.94 21.02
CA ALA A 367 16.86 5.14 21.88
C ALA A 367 17.71 4.17 21.07
N ASP A 368 17.12 3.48 20.07
CA ASP A 368 17.82 2.57 19.17
C ASP A 368 18.96 3.27 18.40
N ILE A 369 18.71 4.49 17.91
CA ILE A 369 19.77 5.32 17.31
C ILE A 369 20.93 5.54 18.28
N ARG A 370 20.65 5.89 19.54
CA ARG A 370 21.70 6.11 20.57
C ARG A 370 22.43 4.81 20.91
N ILE A 371 21.71 3.69 20.98
CA ILE A 371 22.27 2.36 21.23
C ILE A 371 23.26 1.98 20.13
N LYS A 372 22.85 2.12 18.87
CA LYS A 372 23.71 1.83 17.69
C LYS A 372 24.95 2.71 17.61
N GLN A 373 24.87 3.92 18.16
CA GLN A 373 26.01 4.83 18.29
C GLN A 373 26.89 4.54 19.51
N GLY A 374 26.58 3.52 20.33
CA GLY A 374 27.29 3.24 21.60
C GLY A 374 26.99 4.25 22.73
N ARG A 375 26.00 5.10 22.58
CA ARG A 375 25.65 6.21 23.48
C ARG A 375 24.59 5.79 24.49
N TRP A 376 24.87 4.71 25.24
CA TRP A 376 23.90 4.11 26.16
C TRP A 376 23.36 5.09 27.24
N ALA A 377 24.23 5.95 27.76
CA ALA A 377 23.83 6.94 28.78
C ALA A 377 22.71 7.89 28.28
N GLU A 378 22.65 8.12 26.97
CA GLU A 378 21.62 8.95 26.36
C GLU A 378 20.39 8.14 25.93
N ALA A 379 20.56 6.85 25.64
CA ALA A 379 19.46 5.95 25.34
C ALA A 379 18.57 5.69 26.56
N ARG A 380 19.16 5.55 27.76
CA ARG A 380 18.45 5.21 28.99
C ARG A 380 17.25 6.13 29.30
N PRO A 381 17.38 7.47 29.35
CA PRO A 381 16.23 8.35 29.60
C PRO A 381 15.14 8.24 28.51
N LEU A 382 15.50 7.92 27.27
CA LEU A 382 14.53 7.68 26.20
C LEU A 382 13.74 6.38 26.42
N LEU A 383 14.41 5.32 26.90
CA LEU A 383 13.76 4.06 27.26
C LEU A 383 12.81 4.22 28.47
N GLU A 384 13.20 5.05 29.45
CA GLU A 384 12.34 5.42 30.58
C GLU A 384 11.10 6.20 30.11
N ALA A 385 11.28 7.15 29.18
CA ALA A 385 10.19 7.90 28.58
C ALA A 385 9.26 6.99 27.75
N ALA A 386 9.81 6.00 27.05
CA ALA A 386 9.02 5.01 26.32
C ALA A 386 8.14 4.18 27.27
N LEU A 387 8.69 3.70 28.38
CA LEU A 387 7.92 2.98 29.41
C LEU A 387 6.85 3.85 30.08
N ALA A 388 7.12 5.13 30.27
CA ALA A 388 6.13 6.05 30.84
C ALA A 388 4.97 6.30 29.86
N ALA A 389 5.24 6.32 28.55
CA ALA A 389 4.23 6.52 27.50
C ALA A 389 3.41 5.25 27.20
N GLY A 390 4.05 4.07 27.22
CA GLY A 390 3.42 2.77 26.92
C GLY A 390 3.80 1.71 27.97
N PRO A 391 3.36 1.84 29.23
CA PRO A 391 3.84 0.97 30.32
C PRO A 391 3.45 -0.51 30.17
N ASN A 392 2.41 -0.79 29.41
CA ASN A 392 1.89 -2.14 29.17
C ASN A 392 2.02 -2.58 27.71
N ASP A 393 2.62 -1.76 26.84
CA ASP A 393 2.81 -2.11 25.44
C ASP A 393 3.87 -3.24 25.32
N PRO A 394 3.50 -4.40 24.73
CA PRO A 394 4.41 -5.54 24.62
C PRO A 394 5.71 -5.22 23.87
N GLY A 395 5.64 -4.40 22.82
CA GLY A 395 6.81 -3.98 22.04
C GLY A 395 7.78 -3.15 22.87
N THR A 396 7.27 -2.18 23.64
CA THR A 396 8.03 -1.33 24.54
C THR A 396 8.69 -2.15 25.65
N LEU A 397 7.92 -3.00 26.33
CA LEU A 397 8.43 -3.86 27.40
C LEU A 397 9.53 -4.80 26.87
N ASN A 398 9.32 -5.38 25.69
CA ASN A 398 10.31 -6.25 25.06
C ASN A 398 11.60 -5.52 24.73
N PHE A 399 11.50 -4.37 24.04
CA PHE A 399 12.70 -3.62 23.63
C PHE A 399 13.53 -3.16 24.84
N VAL A 400 12.87 -2.62 25.86
CA VAL A 400 13.55 -2.15 27.07
C VAL A 400 14.15 -3.31 27.86
N GLY A 401 13.39 -4.40 28.02
CA GLY A 401 13.86 -5.60 28.72
C GLY A 401 15.05 -6.26 28.01
N TYR A 402 14.94 -6.47 26.70
CA TYR A 402 15.99 -7.07 25.89
C TYR A 402 17.28 -6.21 25.88
N SER A 403 17.16 -4.89 25.68
CA SER A 403 18.30 -3.98 25.71
C SER A 403 19.06 -3.98 27.06
N ALA A 404 18.35 -4.21 28.16
CA ALA A 404 18.96 -4.35 29.48
C ALA A 404 19.64 -5.75 29.64
N LEU A 405 19.04 -6.82 29.11
CA LEU A 405 19.61 -8.18 29.11
C LEU A 405 20.94 -8.23 28.36
N GLU A 406 21.01 -7.66 27.15
CA GLU A 406 22.25 -7.59 26.36
C GLU A 406 23.40 -6.93 27.15
N ARG A 407 23.08 -5.98 28.02
CA ARG A 407 24.04 -5.24 28.84
C ARG A 407 24.25 -5.81 30.23
N ARG A 408 23.55 -6.90 30.54
CA ARG A 408 23.54 -7.52 31.86
C ARG A 408 23.17 -6.55 32.99
N GLU A 409 22.30 -5.57 32.68
CA GLU A 409 21.80 -4.59 33.64
C GLU A 409 20.49 -5.07 34.26
N ASN A 410 20.46 -5.17 35.58
CA ASN A 410 19.28 -5.55 36.39
C ASN A 410 18.51 -6.74 35.75
N ILE A 411 19.20 -7.84 35.52
CA ILE A 411 18.68 -9.05 34.86
C ILE A 411 17.30 -9.48 35.41
N PRO A 412 17.02 -9.49 36.73
CA PRO A 412 15.70 -9.88 37.20
C PRO A 412 14.58 -8.98 36.70
N LEU A 413 14.77 -7.66 36.65
CA LEU A 413 13.79 -6.72 36.14
C LEU A 413 13.67 -6.82 34.61
N ALA A 414 14.78 -6.99 33.92
CA ALA A 414 14.81 -7.17 32.48
C ALA A 414 14.02 -8.41 32.05
N LEU A 415 14.25 -9.55 32.72
CA LEU A 415 13.51 -10.78 32.49
C LEU A 415 12.00 -10.61 32.76
N ALA A 416 11.64 -9.99 33.89
CA ALA A 416 10.23 -9.73 34.21
C ALA A 416 9.51 -8.88 33.15
N ARG A 417 10.21 -7.91 32.54
CA ARG A 417 9.66 -7.11 31.43
C ARG A 417 9.44 -7.94 30.17
N VAL A 418 10.41 -8.78 29.79
CA VAL A 418 10.28 -9.64 28.62
C VAL A 418 9.18 -10.71 28.84
N GLU A 419 9.06 -11.24 30.07
CA GLU A 419 7.94 -12.14 30.42
C GLU A 419 6.58 -11.42 30.30
N ALA A 420 6.48 -10.19 30.79
CA ALA A 420 5.26 -9.38 30.65
C ALA A 420 4.94 -9.05 29.18
N ALA A 421 5.95 -8.73 28.38
CA ALA A 421 5.79 -8.53 26.93
C ALA A 421 5.23 -9.79 26.26
N TRP A 422 5.78 -10.94 26.58
CA TRP A 422 5.34 -12.20 26.01
C TRP A 422 3.91 -12.59 26.42
N LEU A 423 3.51 -12.28 27.66
CA LEU A 423 2.13 -12.48 28.10
C LEU A 423 1.15 -11.59 27.34
N GLY A 424 1.58 -10.38 26.96
CA GLY A 424 0.78 -9.43 26.17
C GLY A 424 0.63 -9.81 24.69
N ASP A 425 1.69 -10.39 24.08
CA ASP A 425 1.67 -10.83 22.67
C ASP A 425 2.47 -12.13 22.48
N PRO A 426 1.90 -13.27 22.89
CA PRO A 426 2.59 -14.56 22.77
C PRO A 426 2.68 -15.09 21.33
N ALA A 427 1.98 -14.48 20.36
CA ALA A 427 2.06 -14.87 18.96
C ALA A 427 3.26 -14.24 18.23
N ASN A 428 3.82 -13.19 18.76
CA ASN A 428 4.95 -12.47 18.19
C ASN A 428 6.25 -13.28 18.30
N ALA A 429 6.85 -13.59 17.16
CA ALA A 429 8.06 -14.41 17.09
C ALA A 429 9.26 -13.70 17.73
N ALA A 430 9.43 -12.39 17.51
CA ALA A 430 10.54 -11.62 18.07
C ALA A 430 10.47 -11.52 19.59
N ILE A 431 9.25 -11.31 20.17
CA ILE A 431 9.07 -11.30 21.63
C ILE A 431 9.30 -12.71 22.21
N THR A 432 8.84 -13.74 21.49
CA THR A 432 9.07 -15.13 21.89
C THR A 432 10.54 -15.50 21.87
N ASP A 433 11.30 -15.02 20.87
CA ASP A 433 12.76 -15.16 20.79
C ASP A 433 13.44 -14.47 21.97
N SER A 434 13.10 -13.21 22.24
CA SER A 434 13.65 -12.45 23.36
C SER A 434 13.46 -13.16 24.71
N LEU A 435 12.28 -13.75 24.94
CA LEU A 435 12.04 -14.50 26.17
C LEU A 435 12.85 -15.82 26.20
N GLY A 436 12.87 -16.55 25.08
CA GLY A 436 13.67 -17.76 24.98
C GLY A 436 15.15 -17.50 25.21
N TRP A 437 15.69 -16.44 24.61
CA TRP A 437 17.07 -16.01 24.77
C TRP A 437 17.35 -15.54 26.21
N ALA A 438 16.44 -14.78 26.82
CA ALA A 438 16.55 -14.38 28.22
C ALA A 438 16.72 -15.58 29.16
N TYR A 439 15.97 -16.65 28.97
CA TYR A 439 16.14 -17.88 29.75
C TYR A 439 17.49 -18.56 29.47
N VAL A 440 17.94 -18.58 28.23
CA VAL A 440 19.25 -19.18 27.86
C VAL A 440 20.42 -18.44 28.50
N VAL A 441 20.41 -17.09 28.49
CA VAL A 441 21.49 -16.28 29.06
C VAL A 441 21.47 -16.26 30.60
N THR A 442 20.31 -16.50 31.21
CA THR A 442 20.17 -16.66 32.67
C THR A 442 20.39 -18.08 33.17
N GLY A 443 20.71 -19.02 32.26
CA GLY A 443 21.06 -20.41 32.56
C GLY A 443 19.92 -21.42 32.49
N ASP A 444 18.69 -20.99 32.26
CA ASP A 444 17.52 -21.85 32.12
C ASP A 444 17.29 -22.28 30.66
N VAL A 445 18.28 -23.03 30.14
CA VAL A 445 18.25 -23.50 28.75
C VAL A 445 17.03 -24.41 28.47
N ALA A 446 16.55 -25.12 29.50
CA ALA A 446 15.41 -26.03 29.35
C ALA A 446 14.11 -25.30 29.03
N ARG A 447 13.88 -24.11 29.60
CA ARG A 447 12.73 -23.23 29.23
C ARG A 447 13.01 -22.45 27.96
N GLY A 448 14.24 -22.09 27.67
CA GLY A 448 14.59 -21.27 26.51
C GLY A 448 14.41 -22.01 25.18
N VAL A 449 14.90 -23.25 25.05
CA VAL A 449 14.88 -23.99 23.78
C VAL A 449 13.49 -24.12 23.16
N PRO A 450 12.42 -24.54 23.87
CA PRO A 450 11.08 -24.62 23.25
C PRO A 450 10.53 -23.30 22.73
N LEU A 451 10.87 -22.17 23.38
CA LEU A 451 10.47 -20.84 22.95
C LEU A 451 11.20 -20.44 21.67
N LEU A 452 12.52 -20.63 21.63
CA LEU A 452 13.33 -20.36 20.44
C LEU A 452 12.94 -21.24 19.25
N GLU A 453 12.62 -22.53 19.48
CA GLU A 453 12.05 -23.39 18.44
C GLU A 453 10.71 -22.87 17.90
N ARG A 454 9.87 -22.29 18.77
CA ARG A 454 8.59 -21.68 18.37
C ARG A 454 8.83 -20.40 17.58
N ALA A 455 9.74 -19.54 18.03
CA ALA A 455 10.11 -18.30 17.33
C ALA A 455 10.64 -18.60 15.91
N ALA A 456 11.56 -19.58 15.79
CA ALA A 456 12.13 -19.98 14.49
C ALA A 456 11.08 -20.58 13.53
N ARG A 457 10.03 -21.24 14.03
CA ARG A 457 8.91 -21.67 13.20
C ARG A 457 8.06 -20.49 12.71
N GLY A 458 7.92 -19.44 13.51
CA GLY A 458 7.20 -18.22 13.13
C GLY A 458 7.95 -17.39 12.08
N GLU A 459 9.27 -17.27 12.24
CA GLU A 459 10.15 -16.51 11.35
C GLU A 459 11.39 -17.33 10.91
N PRO A 460 11.22 -18.30 10.02
CA PRO A 460 12.31 -19.23 9.68
C PRO A 460 13.49 -18.57 8.94
N ALA A 461 13.29 -17.42 8.31
CA ALA A 461 14.32 -16.65 7.61
C ALA A 461 14.94 -15.53 8.48
N ASN A 462 14.72 -15.52 9.79
CA ASN A 462 15.31 -14.53 10.68
C ASN A 462 16.69 -15.00 11.20
N ALA A 463 17.74 -14.24 10.87
CA ALA A 463 19.12 -14.60 11.24
C ALA A 463 19.34 -14.62 12.75
N VAL A 464 18.81 -13.63 13.48
CA VAL A 464 18.99 -13.51 14.94
C VAL A 464 18.34 -14.68 15.67
N ILE A 465 17.09 -14.98 15.33
CA ILE A 465 16.34 -16.10 15.93
C ILE A 465 17.05 -17.43 15.70
N ASN A 466 17.54 -17.66 14.48
CA ASN A 466 18.27 -18.89 14.17
C ASN A 466 19.64 -18.94 14.87
N GLU A 467 20.31 -17.82 15.09
CA GLU A 467 21.55 -17.76 15.87
C GLU A 467 21.30 -18.10 17.34
N HIS A 468 20.28 -17.48 17.98
CA HIS A 468 19.88 -17.76 19.36
C HIS A 468 19.50 -19.23 19.56
N LEU A 469 18.72 -19.78 18.64
CA LEU A 469 18.34 -21.19 18.67
C LEU A 469 19.56 -22.12 18.56
N GLY A 470 20.49 -21.79 17.67
CA GLY A 470 21.74 -22.54 17.54
C GLY A 470 22.59 -22.53 18.82
N ASP A 471 22.72 -21.35 19.45
CA ASP A 471 23.45 -21.21 20.71
C ASP A 471 22.76 -21.96 21.86
N ALA A 472 21.42 -21.93 21.90
CA ALA A 472 20.64 -22.69 22.87
C ALA A 472 20.76 -24.21 22.68
N TYR A 473 20.72 -24.71 21.46
CA TYR A 473 20.96 -26.10 21.16
C TYR A 473 22.38 -26.53 21.57
N TRP A 474 23.39 -25.70 21.28
CA TRP A 474 24.75 -26.02 21.69
C TRP A 474 24.88 -26.13 23.20
N LYS A 475 24.31 -25.19 23.95
CA LYS A 475 24.31 -25.22 25.43
C LYS A 475 23.54 -26.42 26.01
N SER A 476 22.56 -26.94 25.25
CA SER A 476 21.81 -28.16 25.64
C SER A 476 22.49 -29.47 25.20
N GLY A 477 23.67 -29.44 24.54
CA GLY A 477 24.38 -30.59 24.02
C GLY A 477 23.88 -31.10 22.66
N ARG A 478 22.93 -30.39 22.01
CA ARG A 478 22.38 -30.73 20.69
C ARG A 478 23.24 -30.12 19.58
N PHE A 479 24.47 -30.61 19.44
CA PHE A 479 25.48 -29.97 18.57
C PHE A 479 25.17 -30.04 17.07
N ILE A 480 24.42 -31.05 16.64
CA ILE A 480 24.05 -31.21 15.24
C ILE A 480 23.01 -30.15 14.88
N GLU A 481 21.96 -30.05 15.67
CA GLU A 481 20.89 -29.06 15.49
C GLU A 481 21.42 -27.62 15.59
N ALA A 482 22.35 -27.38 16.51
CA ALA A 482 23.02 -26.08 16.62
C ALA A 482 23.67 -25.65 15.29
N ARG A 483 24.42 -26.56 14.65
CA ARG A 483 25.05 -26.28 13.36
C ARG A 483 24.06 -26.06 12.23
N TYR A 484 22.90 -26.74 12.24
CA TYR A 484 21.84 -26.46 11.25
C TYR A 484 21.24 -25.07 11.45
N SER A 485 20.94 -24.67 12.68
CA SER A 485 20.41 -23.35 12.98
C SER A 485 21.40 -22.24 12.61
N TRP A 486 22.69 -22.37 12.94
CA TRP A 486 23.72 -21.41 12.51
C TRP A 486 23.90 -21.33 10.99
N ARG A 487 23.75 -22.47 10.27
CA ARG A 487 23.74 -22.41 8.79
C ARG A 487 22.53 -21.69 8.23
N ALA A 488 21.34 -21.89 8.81
CA ALA A 488 20.16 -21.15 8.44
C ALA A 488 20.34 -19.65 8.69
N ALA A 489 20.88 -19.25 9.84
CA ALA A 489 21.23 -17.87 10.14
C ALA A 489 22.22 -17.30 9.10
N ALA A 490 23.26 -18.06 8.73
CA ALA A 490 24.30 -17.60 7.81
C ALA A 490 23.80 -17.33 6.38
N LEU A 491 22.66 -17.89 5.96
CA LEU A 491 22.08 -17.64 4.64
C LEU A 491 21.53 -16.21 4.48
N VAL A 492 21.19 -15.55 5.60
CA VAL A 492 20.53 -14.24 5.64
C VAL A 492 21.21 -13.25 6.58
N ALA A 493 22.39 -13.62 7.12
CA ALA A 493 23.18 -12.80 8.03
C ALA A 493 23.81 -11.59 7.31
N ASP A 494 23.93 -10.49 8.03
CA ASP A 494 24.77 -9.36 7.64
C ASP A 494 26.28 -9.66 7.85
N ASP A 495 27.14 -8.77 7.37
CA ASP A 495 28.60 -8.95 7.44
C ASP A 495 29.10 -9.06 8.90
N ALA A 496 28.47 -8.35 9.84
CA ALA A 496 28.87 -8.37 11.25
C ALA A 496 28.57 -9.73 11.91
N MET A 497 27.43 -10.32 11.60
CA MET A 497 27.01 -11.63 12.11
C MET A 497 27.73 -12.77 11.39
N ALA A 498 28.01 -12.64 10.08
CA ALA A 498 28.60 -13.70 9.26
C ALA A 498 29.95 -14.21 9.83
N GLY A 499 30.81 -13.30 10.29
CA GLY A 499 32.09 -13.67 10.92
C GLY A 499 31.92 -14.49 12.20
N ARG A 500 30.96 -14.11 13.05
CA ARG A 500 30.64 -14.81 14.30
C ARG A 500 30.05 -16.20 14.02
N LEU A 501 29.13 -16.31 13.07
CA LEU A 501 28.56 -17.60 12.66
C LEU A 501 29.61 -18.53 12.03
N ALA A 502 30.54 -18.02 11.22
CA ALA A 502 31.63 -18.82 10.66
C ALA A 502 32.51 -19.40 11.76
N ALA A 503 32.84 -18.62 12.79
CA ALA A 503 33.59 -19.12 13.95
C ALA A 503 32.84 -20.21 14.73
N LYS A 504 31.53 -20.05 14.96
CA LYS A 504 30.67 -21.06 15.60
C LYS A 504 30.61 -22.36 14.79
N LEU A 505 30.47 -22.26 13.48
CA LEU A 505 30.42 -23.43 12.59
C LEU A 505 31.74 -24.21 12.58
N ALA A 506 32.88 -23.53 12.67
CA ALA A 506 34.21 -24.14 12.68
C ALA A 506 34.56 -24.74 14.05
N GLY A 507 34.42 -23.98 15.13
CA GLY A 507 34.92 -24.31 16.45
C GLY A 507 33.86 -24.59 17.53
N GLY A 508 32.60 -24.40 17.23
CA GLY A 508 31.52 -24.44 18.22
C GLY A 508 31.32 -23.11 18.96
N LEU A 509 30.40 -23.11 19.90
CA LEU A 509 30.08 -21.93 20.71
C LEU A 509 31.15 -21.67 21.77
N THR A 510 31.58 -20.45 21.88
CA THR A 510 32.45 -19.92 22.94
C THR A 510 31.83 -18.67 23.56
N GLU A 511 32.34 -18.19 24.70
CA GLU A 511 31.87 -16.93 25.27
C GLU A 511 32.08 -15.73 24.31
N ALA A 512 33.18 -15.75 23.53
CA ALA A 512 33.47 -14.68 22.56
C ALA A 512 32.57 -14.71 21.32
N THR A 513 31.94 -15.86 21.03
CA THR A 513 31.06 -16.03 19.86
C THR A 513 29.59 -16.17 20.24
N LEU A 514 29.25 -16.13 21.54
CA LEU A 514 27.86 -16.10 22.01
C LEU A 514 27.10 -14.92 21.35
N ALA A 515 25.86 -15.15 20.94
CA ALA A 515 24.99 -14.07 20.47
C ALA A 515 24.80 -13.00 21.57
N PRO A 516 24.65 -11.73 21.19
CA PRO A 516 24.48 -10.64 22.14
C PRO A 516 23.18 -10.73 22.94
#